data_aa2d6debe34ef01bb6db6ce0c8943368
#
_entry.id   aa2d6debe34ef01bb6db6ce0c8943368
#
_cell.length_a   1.000
_cell.length_b   1.000
_cell.length_c   1.000
_cell.angle_alpha   90.00
_cell.angle_beta   90.00
_cell.angle_gamma   90.00
#
_symmetry.space_group_name_H-M   'P 1'
#
loop_
_entity.id
_entity.type
_entity.pdbx_description
1 polymer ?
#
loop_
_entity_poly.entity_id
_entity_poly.type
_entity_poly.pdbx_seq_one_letter_code
_entity_poly.pdbx_strand_id
1 'polypeptide(L)'
;MAKKSAADAALAWAAKAYKLHDALIVDHVRVHDPDSGEKLHSFRLVSAAQGNGPSHQVFIDAGGSVVDGTAKHEALFSAAHAAPPSVAPAMAPAPPITIAPDTNVLVLNPTDTLDETLIVTVPKNAGPAKADVYFVADTTASMGSILQAVKNGANNVLATLGGLGADLVFGVGNYKDFRSGDPFCFQHQVSPTNVVATVTASINTWAATGGGDLPEGAFFALDKLATPPGGAIGWRTGAKRIIVWFGDAPAHDPICPAASGQAAAITEASATAKWVAEGIVVLAISTATPGLDADPKPGSTDYVAVCGPAGGTAGQATRIATATSGVFVTGINPGNIASTIISLVSGAIGAIQNIKLVPSASIAPFITSISPAAGYGPLAGDTEHTLKFEVRFHGIPCKPEAQVVGGSIDVVVDGSVVAAKRVQITVPACVPKGFVYAVKFICGTQPECDCQCGPVRPGRYATEINLLNPGSKEVNVLKRFVPVVLAGAPAGREPRATGPRAEDKIVLPPHSATMDDCCRINELLFGAPGASLSALTIGFVEITTDTDIVVTAVYTASGLDAAGVSIDVQQVTAHRA
;
A
#
# COMPACT_ATOMS: atom_id res chain seq x y z
N MET A 1 32.52 1.87 -40.62
CA MET A 1 32.64 2.44 -39.26
C MET A 1 31.24 2.71 -38.74
N ALA A 2 30.83 2.11 -37.62
CA ALA A 2 29.52 2.40 -37.01
C ALA A 2 29.48 3.87 -36.59
N LYS A 3 28.40 4.59 -36.94
CA LYS A 3 28.18 5.97 -36.49
C LYS A 3 28.10 5.96 -34.97
N LYS A 4 29.03 6.66 -34.28
CA LYS A 4 28.92 6.85 -32.83
C LYS A 4 27.61 7.55 -32.51
N SER A 5 26.93 7.13 -31.44
CA SER A 5 25.73 7.83 -30.98
C SER A 5 26.09 9.23 -30.45
N ALA A 6 25.13 10.15 -30.43
CA ALA A 6 25.35 11.47 -29.86
C ALA A 6 25.76 11.41 -28.38
N ALA A 7 25.24 10.41 -27.63
CA ALA A 7 25.63 10.16 -26.25
C ALA A 7 27.10 9.74 -26.12
N ASP A 8 27.59 8.82 -27.00
CA ASP A 8 28.99 8.42 -27.01
C ASP A 8 29.92 9.60 -27.36
N ALA A 9 29.49 10.50 -28.23
CA ALA A 9 30.23 11.72 -28.57
C ALA A 9 30.31 12.67 -27.35
N ALA A 10 29.22 12.83 -26.61
CA ALA A 10 29.18 13.66 -25.40
C ALA A 10 30.11 13.12 -24.29
N LEU A 11 30.09 11.81 -24.04
CA LEU A 11 30.97 11.17 -23.06
C LEU A 11 32.44 11.25 -23.46
N ALA A 12 32.75 11.04 -24.75
CA ALA A 12 34.12 11.19 -25.26
C ALA A 12 34.65 12.63 -25.15
N TRP A 13 33.77 13.61 -25.37
CA TRP A 13 34.10 15.02 -25.18
C TRP A 13 34.36 15.34 -23.70
N ALA A 14 33.56 14.86 -22.77
CA ALA A 14 33.73 15.06 -21.33
C ALA A 14 35.08 14.49 -20.84
N ALA A 15 35.43 13.30 -21.30
CA ALA A 15 36.73 12.66 -20.98
C ALA A 15 37.92 13.51 -21.49
N LYS A 16 37.80 14.12 -22.67
CA LYS A 16 38.87 14.93 -23.27
C LYS A 16 38.94 16.34 -22.68
N ALA A 17 37.80 17.03 -22.57
CA ALA A 17 37.76 18.43 -22.18
C ALA A 17 37.95 18.66 -20.68
N TYR A 18 37.35 17.77 -19.85
CA TYR A 18 37.32 17.93 -18.39
C TYR A 18 38.01 16.80 -17.64
N LYS A 19 38.65 15.85 -18.35
CA LYS A 19 39.26 14.64 -17.78
C LYS A 19 38.30 13.81 -16.92
N LEU A 20 37.01 13.86 -17.25
CA LEU A 20 35.96 13.11 -16.59
C LEU A 20 35.79 11.74 -17.25
N HIS A 21 36.58 10.76 -16.82
CA HIS A 21 36.51 9.40 -17.36
C HIS A 21 35.33 8.58 -16.81
N ASP A 22 34.68 9.09 -15.77
CA ASP A 22 33.50 8.53 -15.07
C ASP A 22 32.23 9.36 -15.31
N ALA A 23 32.18 10.11 -16.40
CA ALA A 23 31.06 10.98 -16.70
C ALA A 23 29.75 10.20 -16.91
N LEU A 24 28.69 10.67 -16.27
CA LEU A 24 27.32 10.20 -16.46
C LEU A 24 26.46 11.26 -17.11
N ILE A 25 25.63 10.85 -18.06
CA ILE A 25 24.59 11.72 -18.63
C ILE A 25 23.42 11.74 -17.65
N VAL A 26 23.17 12.91 -17.07
CA VAL A 26 22.07 13.10 -16.11
C VAL A 26 20.86 13.77 -16.72
N ASP A 27 21.03 14.39 -17.89
CA ASP A 27 19.94 15.03 -18.63
C ASP A 27 20.23 15.07 -20.12
N HIS A 28 19.20 15.00 -20.95
CA HIS A 28 19.27 15.07 -22.39
C HIS A 28 18.04 15.74 -22.97
N VAL A 29 18.25 16.83 -23.71
CA VAL A 29 17.18 17.56 -24.41
C VAL A 29 17.50 17.69 -25.90
N ARG A 30 16.48 17.60 -26.72
CA ARG A 30 16.57 17.96 -28.13
C ARG A 30 16.10 19.40 -28.31
N VAL A 31 16.97 20.25 -28.84
CA VAL A 31 16.67 21.65 -29.11
C VAL A 31 16.76 21.92 -30.61
N HIS A 32 16.02 22.94 -31.07
CA HIS A 32 16.14 23.47 -32.45
C HIS A 32 16.80 24.81 -32.35
N ASP A 33 17.84 25.03 -33.14
CA ASP A 33 18.37 26.36 -33.36
C ASP A 33 17.39 27.14 -34.24
N PRO A 34 16.77 28.24 -33.76
CA PRO A 34 15.76 28.97 -34.50
C PRO A 34 16.29 29.69 -35.75
N ASP A 35 17.60 29.96 -35.80
CA ASP A 35 18.18 30.70 -36.95
C ASP A 35 18.68 29.76 -38.05
N SER A 36 19.27 28.59 -37.67
CA SER A 36 19.78 27.60 -38.64
C SER A 36 18.78 26.49 -38.94
N GLY A 37 17.77 26.30 -38.09
CA GLY A 37 16.83 25.17 -38.16
C GLY A 37 17.49 23.82 -37.75
N GLU A 38 18.73 23.86 -37.25
CA GLU A 38 19.49 22.67 -36.90
C GLU A 38 18.92 22.00 -35.66
N LYS A 39 18.90 20.66 -35.70
CA LYS A 39 18.49 19.82 -34.53
C LYS A 39 19.73 19.45 -33.73
N LEU A 40 19.82 19.95 -32.51
CA LEU A 40 20.93 19.69 -31.58
C LEU A 40 20.48 18.77 -30.47
N HIS A 41 21.40 17.91 -30.00
CA HIS A 41 21.28 17.16 -28.79
C HIS A 41 22.10 17.85 -27.71
N SER A 42 21.46 18.34 -26.66
CA SER A 42 22.12 18.90 -25.47
C SER A 42 22.18 17.86 -24.38
N PHE A 43 23.37 17.60 -23.85
CA PHE A 43 23.62 16.66 -22.77
C PHE A 43 24.18 17.40 -21.56
N ARG A 44 23.66 17.05 -20.38
CA ARG A 44 24.22 17.47 -19.11
C ARG A 44 24.95 16.29 -18.47
N LEU A 45 26.21 16.52 -18.09
CA LEU A 45 27.14 15.50 -17.62
C LEU A 45 27.61 15.84 -16.19
N VAL A 46 27.73 14.83 -15.35
CA VAL A 46 28.31 14.92 -13.99
C VAL A 46 29.32 13.80 -13.78
N SER A 47 30.26 13.96 -12.85
CA SER A 47 31.11 12.86 -12.41
C SER A 47 30.33 11.86 -11.56
N ALA A 48 30.48 10.56 -11.83
CA ALA A 48 29.87 9.51 -11.03
C ALA A 48 30.39 9.48 -9.58
N ALA A 49 31.66 9.89 -9.39
CA ALA A 49 32.27 9.96 -8.07
C ALA A 49 31.83 11.18 -7.25
N GLN A 50 31.27 12.19 -7.89
CA GLN A 50 30.89 13.47 -7.28
C GLN A 50 29.43 13.82 -7.60
N GLY A 51 28.50 12.96 -7.29
CA GLY A 51 27.08 13.06 -7.68
C GLY A 51 26.39 14.44 -7.53
N ASN A 52 26.97 15.36 -6.73
CA ASN A 52 26.53 16.76 -6.56
C ASN A 52 27.62 17.77 -6.99
N GLY A 53 28.61 17.34 -7.77
CA GLY A 53 29.65 18.24 -8.31
C GLY A 53 29.16 19.14 -9.44
N PRO A 54 30.03 20.03 -9.97
CA PRO A 54 29.66 20.91 -11.08
C PRO A 54 29.24 20.09 -12.29
N SER A 55 28.11 20.45 -12.90
CA SER A 55 27.63 19.83 -14.14
C SER A 55 28.25 20.51 -15.36
N HIS A 56 28.61 19.69 -16.35
CA HIS A 56 29.14 20.15 -17.64
C HIS A 56 28.08 19.94 -18.73
N GLN A 57 27.98 20.89 -19.65
CA GLN A 57 27.00 20.88 -20.71
C GLN A 57 27.69 20.79 -22.08
N VAL A 58 27.13 19.98 -22.96
CA VAL A 58 27.65 19.81 -24.32
C VAL A 58 26.50 19.72 -25.32
N PHE A 59 26.68 20.32 -26.47
CA PHE A 59 25.74 20.29 -27.61
C PHE A 59 26.35 19.43 -28.73
N ILE A 60 25.56 18.49 -29.24
CA ILE A 60 25.96 17.56 -30.30
C ILE A 60 24.97 17.73 -31.46
N ASP A 61 25.50 17.93 -32.68
CA ASP A 61 24.70 18.01 -33.91
C ASP A 61 24.17 16.63 -34.35
N ALA A 62 23.32 16.63 -35.38
CA ALA A 62 22.76 15.39 -35.94
C ALA A 62 23.84 14.49 -36.59
N GLY A 63 25.03 15.02 -36.87
CA GLY A 63 26.19 14.31 -37.39
C GLY A 63 27.03 13.63 -36.31
N GLY A 64 26.82 13.97 -35.04
CA GLY A 64 27.57 13.46 -33.89
C GLY A 64 28.83 14.32 -33.59
N SER A 65 28.91 15.54 -34.12
CA SER A 65 30.01 16.50 -33.84
C SER A 65 29.61 17.40 -32.67
N VAL A 66 30.62 17.75 -31.83
CA VAL A 66 30.43 18.72 -30.75
C VAL A 66 30.31 20.12 -31.35
N VAL A 67 29.21 20.80 -31.04
CA VAL A 67 29.01 22.20 -31.37
C VAL A 67 29.46 23.01 -30.16
N ASP A 68 30.36 23.98 -30.38
CA ASP A 68 30.87 24.84 -29.30
C ASP A 68 29.72 25.51 -28.57
N GLY A 69 29.70 25.39 -27.24
CA GLY A 69 28.67 25.94 -26.36
C GLY A 69 28.74 27.47 -26.37
N THR A 70 28.17 28.08 -27.38
CA THR A 70 27.99 29.55 -27.42
C THR A 70 26.91 29.95 -26.44
N ALA A 71 26.94 31.17 -25.96
CA ALA A 71 25.89 31.73 -25.08
C ALA A 71 24.48 31.55 -25.66
N LYS A 72 24.33 31.45 -27.00
CA LYS A 72 23.10 31.15 -27.71
C LYS A 72 22.60 29.72 -27.47
N HIS A 73 23.48 28.71 -27.54
CA HIS A 73 23.10 27.30 -27.28
C HIS A 73 22.77 27.08 -25.81
N GLU A 74 23.49 27.75 -24.90
CA GLU A 74 23.17 27.75 -23.47
C GLU A 74 21.81 28.40 -23.20
N ALA A 75 21.47 29.48 -23.91
CA ALA A 75 20.16 30.11 -23.80
C ALA A 75 19.03 29.21 -24.32
N LEU A 76 19.25 28.46 -25.43
CA LEU A 76 18.30 27.47 -25.96
C LEU A 76 18.11 26.31 -25.01
N PHE A 77 19.18 25.83 -24.37
CA PHE A 77 19.08 24.81 -23.35
C PHE A 77 18.31 25.31 -22.12
N SER A 78 18.63 26.51 -21.66
CA SER A 78 17.94 27.14 -20.53
C SER A 78 16.48 27.40 -20.84
N ALA A 79 16.14 27.79 -22.09
CA ALA A 79 14.76 27.97 -22.54
C ALA A 79 14.01 26.64 -22.64
N ALA A 80 14.68 25.56 -23.10
CA ALA A 80 14.09 24.23 -23.19
C ALA A 80 13.89 23.59 -21.78
N HIS A 81 14.70 24.00 -20.81
CA HIS A 81 14.62 23.60 -19.40
C HIS A 81 14.00 24.69 -18.51
N ALA A 82 13.65 25.86 -19.06
CA ALA A 82 12.88 26.84 -18.31
C ALA A 82 11.58 26.16 -17.89
N ALA A 83 11.48 25.89 -16.61
CA ALA A 83 10.24 25.44 -16.03
C ALA A 83 9.14 26.41 -16.47
N PRO A 84 7.95 25.93 -16.81
CA PRO A 84 6.78 26.80 -16.86
C PRO A 84 6.77 27.61 -15.55
N PRO A 85 6.33 28.90 -15.57
CA PRO A 85 6.53 29.85 -14.49
C PRO A 85 6.22 29.20 -13.13
N SER A 86 7.22 29.15 -12.27
CA SER A 86 7.33 28.49 -10.98
C SER A 86 6.06 27.72 -10.56
N VAL A 87 5.93 26.49 -11.01
CA VAL A 87 5.29 25.46 -10.21
C VAL A 87 6.19 25.36 -8.97
N ALA A 88 5.62 25.59 -7.81
CA ALA A 88 6.31 25.33 -6.55
C ALA A 88 7.05 23.99 -6.66
N PRO A 89 8.28 23.84 -6.15
CA PRO A 89 9.06 22.63 -6.31
C PRO A 89 8.16 21.44 -6.06
N ALA A 90 8.07 20.52 -7.02
CA ALA A 90 7.29 19.31 -6.85
C ALA A 90 7.74 18.74 -5.49
N MET A 91 6.85 18.72 -4.54
CA MET A 91 7.14 18.14 -3.22
C MET A 91 7.71 16.75 -3.50
N ALA A 92 8.86 16.46 -2.91
CA ALA A 92 9.40 15.10 -2.96
C ALA A 92 8.25 14.14 -2.62
N PRO A 93 8.08 13.02 -3.35
CA PRO A 93 7.00 12.09 -3.06
C PRO A 93 7.01 11.79 -1.56
N ALA A 94 5.84 11.88 -0.92
CA ALA A 94 5.72 11.65 0.51
C ALA A 94 6.36 10.28 0.83
N PRO A 95 7.14 10.17 1.92
CA PRO A 95 7.70 8.89 2.30
C PRO A 95 6.57 7.86 2.46
N PRO A 96 6.80 6.60 2.06
CA PRO A 96 5.75 5.58 2.09
C PRO A 96 5.36 5.24 3.54
N ILE A 97 4.08 4.94 3.75
CA ILE A 97 3.60 4.31 4.98
C ILE A 97 4.25 2.91 5.06
N THR A 98 4.74 2.53 6.22
CA THR A 98 5.42 1.26 6.45
C THR A 98 4.77 0.46 7.56
N ILE A 99 4.98 -0.86 7.55
CA ILE A 99 4.56 -1.79 8.60
C ILE A 99 5.76 -2.62 9.05
N ALA A 100 5.94 -2.77 10.35
CA ALA A 100 7.03 -3.55 10.93
C ALA A 100 6.51 -4.51 12.02
N PRO A 101 7.00 -5.76 12.03
CA PRO A 101 7.82 -6.41 11.00
C PRO A 101 7.04 -6.62 9.70
N ASP A 102 7.71 -6.54 8.56
CA ASP A 102 7.10 -6.63 7.22
C ASP A 102 6.91 -8.06 6.72
N THR A 103 7.52 -9.02 7.39
CA THR A 103 7.42 -10.45 7.07
C THR A 103 7.29 -11.28 8.33
N ASN A 104 6.61 -12.43 8.21
CA ASN A 104 6.52 -13.43 9.27
C ASN A 104 6.41 -14.84 8.70
N VAL A 105 7.07 -15.81 9.37
CA VAL A 105 6.94 -17.23 9.08
C VAL A 105 6.55 -17.92 10.37
N LEU A 106 5.34 -18.44 10.42
CA LEU A 106 4.74 -19.05 11.60
C LEU A 106 4.56 -20.54 11.42
N VAL A 107 4.72 -21.30 12.52
CA VAL A 107 4.28 -22.68 12.63
C VAL A 107 3.23 -22.71 13.73
N LEU A 108 1.98 -23.09 13.39
CA LEU A 108 0.85 -23.08 14.31
C LEU A 108 0.21 -24.47 14.35
N ASN A 109 0.27 -25.14 15.50
CA ASN A 109 -0.51 -26.35 15.76
C ASN A 109 -1.99 -25.97 16.03
N PRO A 110 -2.94 -26.92 16.00
CA PRO A 110 -4.37 -26.63 16.10
C PRO A 110 -4.84 -25.84 17.32
N THR A 111 -4.10 -25.88 18.42
CA THR A 111 -4.44 -25.18 19.68
C THR A 111 -3.54 -24.00 19.97
N ASP A 112 -2.56 -23.73 19.11
CA ASP A 112 -1.60 -22.66 19.34
C ASP A 112 -2.27 -21.30 19.15
N THR A 113 -1.86 -20.36 19.99
CA THR A 113 -2.18 -18.93 19.84
C THR A 113 -0.89 -18.14 19.91
N LEU A 114 -0.79 -17.09 19.08
CA LEU A 114 0.36 -16.19 19.05
C LEU A 114 -0.12 -14.75 18.95
N ASP A 115 0.34 -13.90 19.86
CA ASP A 115 0.12 -12.47 19.80
C ASP A 115 1.34 -11.79 19.18
N GLU A 116 1.11 -10.95 18.19
CA GLU A 116 2.15 -10.17 17.52
C GLU A 116 1.79 -8.70 17.54
N THR A 117 2.75 -7.87 17.92
CA THR A 117 2.64 -6.42 17.81
C THR A 117 3.15 -5.96 16.45
N LEU A 118 2.31 -5.23 15.70
CA LEU A 118 2.67 -4.59 14.44
C LEU A 118 2.70 -3.08 14.64
N ILE A 119 3.77 -2.46 14.13
CA ILE A 119 3.92 -1.01 14.15
C ILE A 119 3.75 -0.49 12.73
N VAL A 120 2.76 0.39 12.56
CA VAL A 120 2.56 1.13 11.31
C VAL A 120 3.07 2.54 11.50
N THR A 121 4.07 2.92 10.69
CA THR A 121 4.60 4.30 10.67
C THR A 121 3.96 5.05 9.51
N VAL A 122 3.29 6.15 9.83
CA VAL A 122 2.66 7.08 8.90
C VAL A 122 3.50 8.35 8.89
N PRO A 123 4.33 8.57 7.87
CA PRO A 123 5.15 9.77 7.79
C PRO A 123 4.32 11.04 7.64
N LYS A 124 4.90 12.17 7.99
CA LYS A 124 4.34 13.49 7.69
C LYS A 124 4.02 13.61 6.19
N ASN A 125 2.86 14.16 5.87
CA ASN A 125 2.32 14.32 4.51
C ASN A 125 2.09 13.00 3.75
N ALA A 126 2.08 11.86 4.42
CA ALA A 126 1.60 10.63 3.84
C ALA A 126 0.09 10.75 3.59
N GLY A 127 -0.32 10.66 2.32
CA GLY A 127 -1.73 10.68 1.92
C GLY A 127 -2.16 9.34 1.32
N PRO A 128 -3.43 9.18 0.93
CA PRO A 128 -3.88 8.00 0.20
C PRO A 128 -3.14 7.90 -1.13
N ALA A 129 -2.85 6.66 -1.55
CA ALA A 129 -2.17 6.40 -2.82
C ALA A 129 -2.99 6.89 -4.03
N LYS A 130 -4.34 6.94 -3.90
CA LYS A 130 -5.29 7.35 -4.94
C LYS A 130 -6.34 8.29 -4.37
N ALA A 131 -6.71 9.33 -5.11
CA ALA A 131 -7.87 10.14 -4.79
C ALA A 131 -8.62 10.59 -6.07
N ASP A 132 -9.93 10.59 -5.97
CA ASP A 132 -10.85 11.07 -6.99
C ASP A 132 -11.48 12.37 -6.50
N VAL A 133 -11.26 13.46 -7.20
CA VAL A 133 -11.79 14.79 -6.86
C VAL A 133 -12.86 15.17 -7.88
N TYR A 134 -14.08 15.39 -7.43
CA TYR A 134 -15.18 15.79 -8.30
C TYR A 134 -15.62 17.22 -8.02
N PHE A 135 -15.52 18.06 -9.02
CA PHE A 135 -15.99 19.45 -8.97
C PHE A 135 -17.46 19.51 -9.34
N VAL A 136 -18.29 19.99 -8.45
CA VAL A 136 -19.71 20.25 -8.72
C VAL A 136 -20.06 21.69 -8.40
N ALA A 137 -20.42 22.42 -9.43
CA ALA A 137 -20.66 23.86 -9.37
C ALA A 137 -22.16 24.19 -9.49
N ASP A 138 -22.59 25.13 -8.70
CA ASP A 138 -23.76 25.92 -9.01
C ASP A 138 -23.51 26.72 -10.29
N THR A 139 -24.42 26.60 -11.25
CA THR A 139 -24.36 27.35 -12.51
C THR A 139 -25.62 28.20 -12.75
N THR A 140 -26.33 28.58 -11.68
CA THR A 140 -27.39 29.58 -11.71
C THR A 140 -26.85 30.98 -11.98
N ALA A 141 -27.71 31.91 -12.33
CA ALA A 141 -27.30 33.23 -12.85
C ALA A 141 -26.43 34.06 -11.88
N SER A 142 -26.63 33.88 -10.56
CA SER A 142 -25.86 34.57 -9.51
C SER A 142 -24.37 34.25 -9.50
N MET A 143 -23.96 33.08 -10.02
CA MET A 143 -22.60 32.57 -9.98
C MET A 143 -21.64 33.12 -11.04
N GLY A 144 -22.06 34.09 -11.89
CA GLY A 144 -21.33 34.52 -13.08
C GLY A 144 -19.85 34.87 -12.87
N SER A 145 -19.54 35.71 -11.89
CA SER A 145 -18.16 36.14 -11.59
C SER A 145 -17.29 35.02 -11.01
N ILE A 146 -17.88 34.15 -10.22
CA ILE A 146 -17.22 32.96 -9.62
C ILE A 146 -16.87 31.96 -10.72
N LEU A 147 -17.83 31.60 -11.56
CA LEU A 147 -17.59 30.66 -12.66
C LEU A 147 -16.51 31.16 -13.61
N GLN A 148 -16.47 32.46 -13.88
CA GLN A 148 -15.40 33.05 -14.71
C GLN A 148 -14.03 32.92 -14.03
N ALA A 149 -13.95 33.15 -12.73
CA ALA A 149 -12.71 32.97 -11.96
C ALA A 149 -12.27 31.50 -11.91
N VAL A 150 -13.20 30.56 -11.74
CA VAL A 150 -12.90 29.11 -11.76
C VAL A 150 -12.38 28.70 -13.14
N LYS A 151 -13.00 29.13 -14.24
CA LYS A 151 -12.52 28.89 -15.61
C LYS A 151 -11.09 29.40 -15.81
N ASN A 152 -10.82 30.62 -15.41
CA ASN A 152 -9.50 31.23 -15.53
C ASN A 152 -8.44 30.52 -14.70
N GLY A 153 -8.82 29.99 -13.55
CA GLY A 153 -7.94 29.28 -12.61
C GLY A 153 -7.83 27.77 -12.83
N ALA A 154 -8.69 27.16 -13.65
CA ALA A 154 -8.84 25.70 -13.73
C ALA A 154 -7.53 24.97 -14.03
N ASN A 155 -6.76 25.41 -15.03
CA ASN A 155 -5.48 24.80 -15.37
C ASN A 155 -4.48 24.85 -14.21
N ASN A 156 -4.41 25.98 -13.51
CA ASN A 156 -3.51 26.13 -12.35
C ASN A 156 -3.95 25.22 -11.17
N VAL A 157 -5.25 25.15 -10.89
CA VAL A 157 -5.80 24.27 -9.84
C VAL A 157 -5.45 22.82 -10.16
N LEU A 158 -5.76 22.34 -11.36
CA LEU A 158 -5.52 20.96 -11.75
C LEU A 158 -4.03 20.59 -11.79
N ALA A 159 -3.17 21.50 -12.28
CA ALA A 159 -1.73 21.29 -12.30
C ALA A 159 -1.14 21.25 -10.89
N THR A 160 -1.55 22.16 -10.01
CA THR A 160 -1.08 22.22 -8.62
C THR A 160 -1.51 20.97 -7.84
N LEU A 161 -2.78 20.56 -7.96
CA LEU A 161 -3.27 19.36 -7.32
C LEU A 161 -2.60 18.09 -7.88
N GLY A 162 -2.43 17.98 -9.20
CA GLY A 162 -1.72 16.88 -9.85
C GLY A 162 -0.27 16.73 -9.40
N GLY A 163 0.35 17.78 -8.88
CA GLY A 163 1.70 17.77 -8.31
C GLY A 163 1.81 17.24 -6.88
N LEU A 164 0.72 16.87 -6.21
CA LEU A 164 0.72 16.44 -4.80
C LEU A 164 1.26 15.02 -4.56
N GLY A 165 1.68 14.30 -5.62
CA GLY A 165 2.31 12.98 -5.49
C GLY A 165 1.35 11.81 -5.31
N ALA A 166 0.03 12.04 -5.20
CA ALA A 166 -1.00 11.00 -5.22
C ALA A 166 -1.46 10.72 -6.66
N ASP A 167 -1.96 9.51 -6.92
CA ASP A 167 -2.66 9.18 -8.18
C ASP A 167 -4.03 9.87 -8.19
N LEU A 168 -4.08 11.10 -8.71
CA LEU A 168 -5.26 11.94 -8.75
C LEU A 168 -5.98 11.87 -10.09
N VAL A 169 -7.31 11.80 -10.04
CA VAL A 169 -8.19 12.01 -11.18
C VAL A 169 -9.28 13.01 -10.82
N PHE A 170 -9.81 13.69 -11.84
CA PHE A 170 -10.75 14.77 -11.66
C PHE A 170 -12.03 14.54 -12.46
N GLY A 171 -13.18 14.63 -11.78
CA GLY A 171 -14.51 14.62 -12.38
C GLY A 171 -15.15 15.99 -12.37
N VAL A 172 -16.14 16.20 -13.21
CA VAL A 172 -16.81 17.49 -13.37
C VAL A 172 -18.31 17.32 -13.58
N GLY A 173 -19.08 18.14 -12.91
CA GLY A 173 -20.50 18.33 -13.13
C GLY A 173 -20.97 19.69 -12.63
N ASN A 174 -22.19 20.00 -12.91
CA ASN A 174 -22.82 21.24 -12.47
C ASN A 174 -24.29 21.02 -12.15
N TYR A 175 -24.85 21.93 -11.37
CA TYR A 175 -26.27 21.90 -11.04
C TYR A 175 -26.91 23.28 -11.25
N LYS A 176 -28.23 23.26 -11.32
CA LYS A 176 -29.13 24.40 -11.33
C LYS A 176 -30.29 24.11 -10.38
N ASP A 177 -31.43 24.72 -10.66
CA ASP A 177 -32.65 24.46 -9.91
C ASP A 177 -33.65 23.56 -10.68
N PHE A 178 -34.78 23.18 -10.05
CA PHE A 178 -35.90 22.48 -10.64
C PHE A 178 -36.90 23.42 -11.33
N ARG A 179 -36.49 24.60 -11.66
CA ARG A 179 -37.36 25.61 -12.21
C ARG A 179 -37.72 25.33 -13.65
N SER A 180 -38.96 25.72 -14.04
CA SER A 180 -39.39 25.71 -15.43
C SER A 180 -38.49 26.66 -16.28
N GLY A 181 -37.77 26.07 -17.23
CA GLY A 181 -36.84 26.82 -18.11
C GLY A 181 -35.36 26.47 -17.87
N ASP A 182 -34.99 25.83 -16.74
CA ASP A 182 -33.67 25.27 -16.57
C ASP A 182 -33.54 23.97 -17.36
N PRO A 183 -32.46 23.79 -18.14
CA PRO A 183 -32.33 22.62 -19.02
C PRO A 183 -32.05 21.30 -18.23
N PHE A 184 -31.59 21.42 -17.00
CA PHE A 184 -31.28 20.29 -16.08
C PHE A 184 -31.22 20.80 -14.65
N CYS A 185 -31.45 19.92 -13.69
CA CYS A 185 -31.12 20.17 -12.29
C CYS A 185 -29.68 19.74 -11.98
N PHE A 186 -29.22 18.60 -12.52
CA PHE A 186 -27.85 18.13 -12.41
C PHE A 186 -27.37 17.60 -13.76
N GLN A 187 -26.15 17.96 -14.12
CA GLN A 187 -25.46 17.45 -15.31
C GLN A 187 -24.10 16.85 -14.91
N HIS A 188 -23.99 15.53 -15.04
CA HIS A 188 -22.70 14.84 -15.00
C HIS A 188 -22.01 15.03 -16.34
N GLN A 189 -20.84 15.68 -16.35
CA GLN A 189 -20.14 16.04 -17.58
C GLN A 189 -18.91 15.18 -17.86
N VAL A 190 -18.09 14.92 -16.83
CA VAL A 190 -16.84 14.15 -16.96
C VAL A 190 -16.70 13.23 -15.77
N SER A 191 -16.58 11.92 -16.02
CA SER A 191 -16.17 10.95 -15.03
C SER A 191 -14.71 11.20 -14.60
N PRO A 192 -14.31 10.83 -13.37
CA PRO A 192 -12.95 11.02 -12.89
C PRO A 192 -11.90 10.53 -13.88
N THR A 193 -11.03 11.42 -14.35
CA THR A 193 -9.97 11.17 -15.33
C THR A 193 -8.72 11.99 -15.01
N ASN A 194 -7.55 11.52 -15.45
CA ASN A 194 -6.29 12.25 -15.39
C ASN A 194 -6.04 13.12 -16.63
N VAL A 195 -6.96 13.13 -17.60
CA VAL A 195 -6.84 13.95 -18.82
C VAL A 195 -7.28 15.38 -18.51
N VAL A 196 -6.35 16.20 -18.02
CA VAL A 196 -6.59 17.59 -17.59
C VAL A 196 -7.31 18.42 -18.65
N ALA A 197 -6.96 18.24 -19.93
CA ALA A 197 -7.60 18.99 -21.04
C ALA A 197 -9.11 18.72 -21.13
N THR A 198 -9.55 17.47 -20.92
CA THR A 198 -10.99 17.11 -20.91
C THR A 198 -11.71 17.77 -19.74
N VAL A 199 -11.10 17.76 -18.56
CA VAL A 199 -11.64 18.41 -17.35
C VAL A 199 -11.77 19.92 -17.56
N THR A 200 -10.71 20.57 -18.03
CA THR A 200 -10.72 22.03 -18.30
C THR A 200 -11.73 22.41 -19.39
N ALA A 201 -11.81 21.63 -20.48
CA ALA A 201 -12.78 21.87 -21.53
C ALA A 201 -14.21 21.82 -20.98
N SER A 202 -14.52 20.87 -20.10
CA SER A 202 -15.83 20.76 -19.47
C SER A 202 -16.14 21.95 -18.54
N ILE A 203 -15.19 22.33 -17.67
CA ILE A 203 -15.34 23.51 -16.79
C ILE A 203 -15.62 24.79 -17.65
N ASN A 204 -14.97 24.90 -18.79
CA ASN A 204 -15.17 26.07 -19.69
C ASN A 204 -16.57 26.13 -20.29
N THR A 205 -17.36 25.04 -20.30
CA THR A 205 -18.75 25.05 -20.77
C THR A 205 -19.74 25.62 -19.76
N TRP A 206 -19.35 25.76 -18.49
CA TRP A 206 -20.27 26.27 -17.47
C TRP A 206 -20.77 27.67 -17.80
N ALA A 207 -22.05 27.87 -17.73
CA ALA A 207 -22.68 29.15 -18.02
C ALA A 207 -23.63 29.54 -16.88
N ALA A 208 -23.42 30.71 -16.34
CA ALA A 208 -24.25 31.31 -15.32
C ALA A 208 -25.60 31.73 -15.93
N THR A 209 -26.59 30.87 -15.87
CA THR A 209 -27.94 31.13 -16.42
C THR A 209 -28.98 30.35 -15.61
N GLY A 210 -30.23 30.76 -15.63
CA GLY A 210 -31.32 30.10 -14.93
C GLY A 210 -31.30 30.38 -13.43
N GLY A 211 -31.88 29.51 -12.64
CA GLY A 211 -32.25 29.80 -11.27
C GLY A 211 -33.36 30.87 -11.24
N GLY A 212 -33.26 31.78 -10.34
CA GLY A 212 -34.15 32.96 -10.27
C GLY A 212 -34.92 33.05 -8.96
N ASP A 213 -34.73 32.12 -8.14
CA ASP A 213 -35.23 32.05 -6.75
C ASP A 213 -34.26 31.27 -5.87
N LEU A 214 -34.52 31.21 -4.62
CA LEU A 214 -33.76 30.47 -3.61
C LEU A 214 -34.73 29.58 -2.85
N PRO A 215 -34.38 28.36 -2.50
CA PRO A 215 -33.11 27.60 -2.65
C PRO A 215 -32.87 27.01 -4.05
N GLU A 216 -31.73 26.28 -4.20
CA GLU A 216 -31.31 25.65 -5.45
C GLU A 216 -31.32 24.11 -5.37
N GLY A 217 -31.11 23.43 -6.51
CA GLY A 217 -31.18 21.98 -6.64
C GLY A 217 -29.97 21.17 -6.16
N ALA A 218 -29.12 21.73 -5.29
CA ALA A 218 -27.85 21.13 -4.89
C ALA A 218 -27.97 19.70 -4.34
N PHE A 219 -28.97 19.39 -3.50
CA PHE A 219 -29.12 18.03 -2.94
C PHE A 219 -29.43 16.98 -3.99
N PHE A 220 -30.05 17.33 -5.10
CA PHE A 220 -30.23 16.40 -6.20
C PHE A 220 -28.90 16.05 -6.85
N ALA A 221 -28.04 17.03 -7.11
CA ALA A 221 -26.70 16.81 -7.65
C ALA A 221 -25.87 15.94 -6.72
N LEU A 222 -25.85 16.30 -5.44
CA LEU A 222 -25.09 15.58 -4.42
C LEU A 222 -25.61 14.13 -4.24
N ASP A 223 -26.94 13.89 -4.23
CA ASP A 223 -27.52 12.54 -4.18
C ASP A 223 -27.06 11.68 -5.37
N LYS A 224 -27.00 12.26 -6.58
CA LYS A 224 -26.50 11.56 -7.78
C LYS A 224 -25.01 11.24 -7.73
N LEU A 225 -24.22 12.03 -7.02
CA LEU A 225 -22.78 11.79 -6.83
C LEU A 225 -22.50 10.69 -5.80
N ALA A 226 -23.43 10.38 -4.90
CA ALA A 226 -23.31 9.35 -3.88
C ALA A 226 -23.54 7.94 -4.47
N THR A 227 -22.63 7.50 -5.33
CA THR A 227 -22.66 6.18 -5.96
C THR A 227 -21.43 5.37 -5.57
N PRO A 228 -21.52 4.01 -5.54
CA PRO A 228 -20.37 3.17 -5.28
C PRO A 228 -19.31 3.26 -6.39
N PRO A 229 -18.08 2.81 -6.13
CA PRO A 229 -17.07 2.66 -7.16
C PRO A 229 -17.55 1.83 -8.35
N GLY A 230 -17.21 2.26 -9.57
CA GLY A 230 -17.71 1.63 -10.80
C GLY A 230 -19.15 1.96 -11.18
N GLY A 231 -19.86 2.78 -10.37
CA GLY A 231 -21.20 3.28 -10.69
C GLY A 231 -21.21 4.38 -11.75
N ALA A 232 -22.38 5.04 -11.92
CA ALA A 232 -22.63 6.02 -12.99
C ALA A 232 -21.65 7.21 -13.03
N ILE A 233 -21.06 7.58 -11.90
CA ILE A 233 -20.09 8.68 -11.81
C ILE A 233 -18.69 8.21 -12.23
N GLY A 234 -18.39 6.92 -12.10
CA GLY A 234 -17.09 6.35 -12.45
C GLY A 234 -16.02 6.52 -11.35
N TRP A 235 -16.44 6.59 -10.08
CA TRP A 235 -15.50 6.55 -8.96
C TRP A 235 -14.59 5.32 -9.02
N ARG A 236 -13.29 5.47 -8.78
CA ARG A 236 -12.34 4.36 -8.80
C ARG A 236 -12.40 3.55 -7.50
N THR A 237 -12.26 2.24 -7.62
CA THR A 237 -12.11 1.35 -6.46
C THR A 237 -10.82 1.67 -5.69
N GLY A 238 -10.94 1.77 -4.38
CA GLY A 238 -9.82 2.04 -3.48
C GLY A 238 -9.27 3.48 -3.55
N ALA A 239 -9.99 4.41 -4.16
CA ALA A 239 -9.66 5.82 -4.13
C ALA A 239 -10.39 6.56 -3.00
N LYS A 240 -9.72 7.52 -2.38
CA LYS A 240 -10.38 8.52 -1.53
C LYS A 240 -11.25 9.40 -2.42
N ARG A 241 -12.54 9.50 -2.12
CA ARG A 241 -13.51 10.26 -2.92
C ARG A 241 -13.81 11.60 -2.28
N ILE A 242 -13.58 12.67 -3.02
CA ILE A 242 -13.71 14.05 -2.54
C ILE A 242 -14.63 14.80 -3.50
N ILE A 243 -15.69 15.41 -2.99
CA ILE A 243 -16.56 16.34 -3.70
C ILE A 243 -16.14 17.77 -3.30
N VAL A 244 -15.88 18.61 -4.29
CA VAL A 244 -15.75 20.06 -4.15
C VAL A 244 -17.05 20.68 -4.62
N TRP A 245 -17.91 21.03 -3.67
CA TRP A 245 -19.21 21.62 -3.90
C TRP A 245 -19.16 23.12 -3.68
N PHE A 246 -19.48 23.92 -4.68
CA PHE A 246 -19.53 25.37 -4.54
C PHE A 246 -20.77 25.99 -5.14
N GLY A 247 -21.31 26.99 -4.42
CA GLY A 247 -22.53 27.71 -4.74
C GLY A 247 -22.74 28.90 -3.80
N ASP A 248 -23.83 29.63 -3.98
CA ASP A 248 -24.16 30.83 -3.22
C ASP A 248 -25.53 30.78 -2.53
N ALA A 249 -26.26 29.65 -2.63
CA ALA A 249 -27.58 29.48 -2.10
C ALA A 249 -27.77 28.12 -1.39
N PRO A 250 -28.69 28.00 -0.39
CA PRO A 250 -29.01 26.73 0.25
C PRO A 250 -29.69 25.80 -0.73
N ALA A 251 -29.76 24.51 -0.37
CA ALA A 251 -30.47 23.52 -1.16
C ALA A 251 -31.93 23.39 -0.74
N HIS A 252 -32.83 23.09 -1.69
CA HIS A 252 -34.20 22.65 -1.38
C HIS A 252 -34.18 21.42 -0.46
N ASP A 253 -34.99 21.44 0.58
CA ASP A 253 -35.13 20.36 1.55
C ASP A 253 -36.59 20.27 2.06
N PRO A 254 -37.33 19.16 1.78
CA PRO A 254 -36.94 18.03 0.91
C PRO A 254 -37.10 18.33 -0.57
N ILE A 255 -36.33 17.66 -1.44
CA ILE A 255 -36.68 17.60 -2.88
C ILE A 255 -37.66 16.44 -3.08
N CYS A 256 -38.92 16.77 -3.37
CA CYS A 256 -40.00 15.78 -3.46
C CYS A 256 -39.89 14.88 -4.72
N PRO A 257 -40.55 13.70 -4.73
CA PRO A 257 -40.55 12.82 -5.89
C PRO A 257 -41.06 13.46 -7.16
N ALA A 258 -42.06 14.36 -7.06
CA ALA A 258 -42.62 15.07 -8.21
C ALA A 258 -41.60 15.99 -8.92
N ALA A 259 -40.72 16.63 -8.17
CA ALA A 259 -39.65 17.45 -8.71
C ALA A 259 -38.44 16.62 -9.19
N SER A 260 -38.03 15.61 -8.41
CA SER A 260 -36.81 14.85 -8.65
C SER A 260 -36.98 13.67 -9.61
N GLY A 261 -38.21 13.17 -9.81
CA GLY A 261 -38.44 11.90 -10.51
C GLY A 261 -37.94 10.67 -9.76
N GLN A 262 -37.52 10.80 -8.49
CA GLN A 262 -37.03 9.69 -7.67
C GLN A 262 -38.20 9.05 -6.92
N ALA A 263 -38.04 7.77 -6.51
CA ALA A 263 -39.08 7.04 -5.76
C ALA A 263 -39.32 7.60 -4.35
N ALA A 264 -38.32 8.26 -3.76
CA ALA A 264 -38.42 8.88 -2.44
C ALA A 264 -37.89 10.33 -2.49
N ALA A 265 -38.34 11.13 -1.53
CA ALA A 265 -37.86 12.48 -1.37
C ALA A 265 -36.36 12.48 -0.99
N ILE A 266 -35.62 13.42 -1.54
CA ILE A 266 -34.22 13.67 -1.18
C ILE A 266 -34.22 14.73 -0.09
N THR A 267 -33.64 14.39 1.06
CA THR A 267 -33.48 15.30 2.20
C THR A 267 -31.98 15.46 2.50
N GLU A 268 -31.62 16.51 3.22
CA GLU A 268 -30.26 16.65 3.77
C GLU A 268 -29.83 15.36 4.47
N ALA A 269 -30.68 14.82 5.34
CA ALA A 269 -30.37 13.62 6.10
C ALA A 269 -30.15 12.39 5.20
N SER A 270 -31.02 12.17 4.19
CA SER A 270 -30.91 11.02 3.29
C SER A 270 -29.68 11.09 2.39
N ALA A 271 -29.35 12.27 1.87
CA ALA A 271 -28.17 12.51 1.06
C ALA A 271 -26.89 12.36 1.89
N THR A 272 -26.83 12.97 3.08
CA THR A 272 -25.70 12.87 3.99
C THR A 272 -25.42 11.41 4.39
N ALA A 273 -26.46 10.64 4.70
CA ALA A 273 -26.31 9.23 5.05
C ALA A 273 -25.70 8.41 3.91
N LYS A 274 -26.05 8.69 2.64
CA LYS A 274 -25.43 8.05 1.47
C LYS A 274 -23.95 8.40 1.34
N TRP A 275 -23.55 9.66 1.51
CA TRP A 275 -22.15 10.06 1.42
C TRP A 275 -21.29 9.45 2.50
N VAL A 276 -21.80 9.40 3.74
CA VAL A 276 -21.12 8.74 4.85
C VAL A 276 -20.97 7.24 4.57
N ALA A 277 -22.04 6.58 4.09
CA ALA A 277 -21.99 5.16 3.75
C ALA A 277 -21.00 4.85 2.63
N GLU A 278 -20.90 5.75 1.65
CA GLU A 278 -19.95 5.65 0.54
C GLU A 278 -18.54 6.16 0.89
N GLY A 279 -18.31 6.73 2.07
CA GLY A 279 -17.01 7.30 2.49
C GLY A 279 -16.57 8.48 1.61
N ILE A 280 -17.51 9.33 1.18
CA ILE A 280 -17.24 10.51 0.36
C ILE A 280 -17.05 11.73 1.26
N VAL A 281 -15.94 12.44 1.09
CA VAL A 281 -15.64 13.70 1.79
C VAL A 281 -16.23 14.87 0.99
N VAL A 282 -16.98 15.75 1.64
CA VAL A 282 -17.60 16.93 0.99
C VAL A 282 -16.90 18.21 1.46
N LEU A 283 -16.23 18.89 0.54
CA LEU A 283 -15.67 20.22 0.72
C LEU A 283 -16.66 21.25 0.20
N ALA A 284 -17.36 21.93 1.09
CA ALA A 284 -18.40 22.89 0.74
C ALA A 284 -17.83 24.32 0.74
N ILE A 285 -17.93 25.01 -0.38
CA ILE A 285 -17.41 26.37 -0.59
C ILE A 285 -18.58 27.30 -0.88
N SER A 286 -18.95 28.14 0.07
CA SER A 286 -19.98 29.14 -0.13
C SER A 286 -19.38 30.46 -0.63
N THR A 287 -19.89 30.94 -1.74
CA THR A 287 -19.45 32.21 -2.34
C THR A 287 -20.26 33.41 -1.86
N ALA A 288 -21.26 33.15 -1.01
CA ALA A 288 -22.04 34.16 -0.29
C ALA A 288 -22.04 33.87 1.21
N THR A 289 -22.47 34.81 2.02
CA THR A 289 -22.62 34.68 3.47
C THR A 289 -24.06 35.03 3.85
N PRO A 290 -24.84 34.10 4.41
CA PRO A 290 -24.51 32.70 4.76
C PRO A 290 -24.48 31.71 3.57
N GLY A 291 -25.05 32.06 2.41
CA GLY A 291 -24.99 31.30 1.16
C GLY A 291 -25.50 29.86 1.29
N LEU A 292 -24.62 28.87 1.12
CA LEU A 292 -24.97 27.44 1.25
C LEU A 292 -25.53 27.08 2.63
N ASP A 293 -25.28 27.87 3.64
CA ASP A 293 -25.81 27.72 5.01
C ASP A 293 -27.02 28.60 5.33
N ALA A 294 -27.57 29.31 4.33
CA ALA A 294 -28.78 30.09 4.52
C ALA A 294 -29.98 29.19 4.89
N ASP A 295 -31.03 29.80 5.45
CA ASP A 295 -32.28 29.09 5.71
C ASP A 295 -32.99 28.80 4.36
N PRO A 296 -33.29 27.52 4.03
CA PRO A 296 -33.98 27.18 2.80
C PRO A 296 -35.47 27.59 2.79
N LYS A 297 -35.99 28.12 3.87
CA LYS A 297 -37.37 28.57 3.97
C LYS A 297 -37.50 30.07 3.72
N PRO A 298 -38.64 30.48 3.15
CA PRO A 298 -39.89 29.72 2.93
C PRO A 298 -39.87 28.83 1.68
N GLY A 299 -38.84 28.84 0.87
CA GLY A 299 -38.81 28.23 -0.43
C GLY A 299 -39.47 29.12 -1.49
N SER A 300 -39.21 28.82 -2.76
CA SER A 300 -39.80 29.53 -3.88
C SER A 300 -41.29 29.19 -4.05
N THR A 301 -42.06 30.10 -4.67
CA THR A 301 -43.45 29.88 -4.98
C THR A 301 -43.66 28.67 -5.90
N ASP A 302 -42.80 28.55 -6.92
CA ASP A 302 -42.88 27.48 -7.92
C ASP A 302 -42.56 26.13 -7.31
N TYR A 303 -41.52 26.06 -6.47
CA TYR A 303 -41.17 24.83 -5.75
C TYR A 303 -42.26 24.42 -4.76
N VAL A 304 -42.76 25.36 -3.97
CA VAL A 304 -43.83 25.12 -2.99
C VAL A 304 -45.13 24.60 -3.66
N ALA A 305 -45.43 25.07 -4.86
CA ALA A 305 -46.58 24.59 -5.63
C ALA A 305 -46.48 23.11 -6.03
N VAL A 306 -45.25 22.59 -6.22
CA VAL A 306 -44.96 21.21 -6.63
C VAL A 306 -44.73 20.29 -5.42
N CYS A 307 -43.94 20.76 -4.47
CA CYS A 307 -43.45 19.94 -3.35
C CYS A 307 -44.12 20.24 -2.00
N GLY A 308 -44.93 21.27 -1.91
CA GLY A 308 -45.47 21.77 -0.65
C GLY A 308 -44.46 22.62 0.12
N PRO A 309 -44.76 22.96 1.39
CA PRO A 309 -43.91 23.83 2.19
C PRO A 309 -42.48 23.35 2.26
N ALA A 310 -41.52 24.25 2.05
CA ALA A 310 -40.11 23.98 2.25
C ALA A 310 -39.85 23.60 3.71
N GLY A 311 -39.01 22.58 3.91
CA GLY A 311 -38.48 22.16 5.19
C GLY A 311 -37.01 22.58 5.35
N GLY A 312 -36.29 21.81 6.12
CA GLY A 312 -34.86 22.06 6.39
C GLY A 312 -34.62 23.19 7.37
N THR A 313 -33.36 23.48 7.61
CA THR A 313 -32.90 24.54 8.52
C THR A 313 -31.59 25.11 8.02
N ALA A 314 -31.26 26.34 8.39
CA ALA A 314 -29.96 26.93 8.13
C ALA A 314 -28.80 26.03 8.63
N GLY A 315 -27.63 26.11 7.98
CA GLY A 315 -26.46 25.33 8.36
C GLY A 315 -26.31 23.99 7.61
N GLN A 316 -26.96 23.84 6.45
CA GLN A 316 -26.91 22.61 5.66
C GLN A 316 -25.48 22.21 5.28
N ALA A 317 -24.70 23.11 4.71
CA ALA A 317 -23.33 22.84 4.25
C ALA A 317 -22.39 22.52 5.41
N THR A 318 -22.53 23.23 6.53
CA THR A 318 -21.76 22.94 7.77
C THR A 318 -22.03 21.53 8.28
N ARG A 319 -23.32 21.11 8.36
CA ARG A 319 -23.68 19.76 8.86
C ARG A 319 -23.17 18.66 7.92
N ILE A 320 -23.32 18.84 6.61
CA ILE A 320 -22.84 17.89 5.59
C ILE A 320 -21.33 17.75 5.63
N ALA A 321 -20.60 18.87 5.61
CA ALA A 321 -19.15 18.86 5.68
C ALA A 321 -18.66 18.17 6.95
N THR A 322 -19.24 18.50 8.10
CA THR A 322 -18.91 17.86 9.39
C THR A 322 -19.16 16.35 9.37
N ALA A 323 -20.33 15.93 8.90
CA ALA A 323 -20.72 14.50 8.87
C ALA A 323 -19.83 13.67 7.94
N THR A 324 -19.30 14.27 6.88
CA THR A 324 -18.45 13.62 5.88
C THR A 324 -16.95 13.82 6.14
N SER A 325 -16.56 14.36 7.30
CA SER A 325 -15.18 14.72 7.65
C SER A 325 -14.53 15.68 6.65
N GLY A 326 -15.34 16.52 6.02
CA GLY A 326 -14.92 17.58 5.13
C GLY A 326 -14.83 18.94 5.81
N VAL A 327 -14.83 20.00 5.02
CA VAL A 327 -14.70 21.38 5.49
C VAL A 327 -15.73 22.27 4.79
N PHE A 328 -16.34 23.17 5.54
CA PHE A 328 -17.17 24.27 5.02
C PHE A 328 -16.43 25.59 5.17
N VAL A 329 -16.43 26.38 4.10
CA VAL A 329 -15.93 27.77 4.09
C VAL A 329 -16.97 28.69 3.42
N THR A 330 -17.04 29.93 3.89
CA THR A 330 -18.07 30.89 3.43
C THR A 330 -17.47 32.24 3.03
N GLY A 331 -18.19 33.00 2.23
CA GLY A 331 -17.80 34.35 1.81
C GLY A 331 -16.61 34.35 0.83
N ILE A 332 -16.42 33.28 0.05
CA ILE A 332 -15.30 33.18 -0.88
C ILE A 332 -15.58 33.99 -2.15
N ASN A 333 -14.76 34.99 -2.38
CA ASN A 333 -14.86 35.87 -3.54
C ASN A 333 -14.12 35.29 -4.79
N PRO A 334 -14.37 35.84 -5.99
CA PRO A 334 -13.75 35.36 -7.22
C PRO A 334 -12.21 35.35 -7.20
N GLY A 335 -11.57 36.27 -6.51
CA GLY A 335 -10.11 36.33 -6.40
C GLY A 335 -9.48 35.18 -5.60
N ASN A 336 -10.25 34.58 -4.70
CA ASN A 336 -9.76 33.58 -3.77
C ASN A 336 -10.24 32.15 -4.09
N ILE A 337 -11.21 31.97 -5.00
CA ILE A 337 -11.82 30.64 -5.23
C ILE A 337 -10.80 29.57 -5.62
N ALA A 338 -9.87 29.86 -6.51
CA ALA A 338 -8.87 28.90 -6.96
C ALA A 338 -7.91 28.49 -5.84
N SER A 339 -7.40 29.44 -5.06
CA SER A 339 -6.52 29.15 -3.92
C SER A 339 -7.25 28.42 -2.80
N THR A 340 -8.52 28.72 -2.57
CA THR A 340 -9.39 28.01 -1.62
C THR A 340 -9.57 26.55 -2.03
N ILE A 341 -9.89 26.28 -3.29
CA ILE A 341 -10.01 24.92 -3.83
C ILE A 341 -8.71 24.14 -3.63
N ILE A 342 -7.56 24.72 -4.00
CA ILE A 342 -6.24 24.09 -3.82
C ILE A 342 -6.00 23.75 -2.35
N SER A 343 -6.21 24.70 -1.46
CA SER A 343 -5.97 24.52 -0.02
C SER A 343 -6.85 23.43 0.58
N LEU A 344 -8.15 23.45 0.31
CA LEU A 344 -9.10 22.49 0.87
C LEU A 344 -8.87 21.07 0.32
N VAL A 345 -8.65 20.93 -0.97
CA VAL A 345 -8.40 19.63 -1.60
C VAL A 345 -7.06 19.05 -1.14
N SER A 346 -6.01 19.88 -1.08
CA SER A 346 -4.69 19.44 -0.55
C SER A 346 -4.80 18.98 0.90
N GLY A 347 -5.52 19.72 1.74
CA GLY A 347 -5.79 19.34 3.12
C GLY A 347 -6.58 18.05 3.23
N ALA A 348 -7.63 17.90 2.41
CA ALA A 348 -8.44 16.68 2.39
C ALA A 348 -7.66 15.45 1.90
N ILE A 349 -6.78 15.61 0.91
CA ILE A 349 -5.90 14.54 0.43
C ILE A 349 -4.88 14.16 1.53
N GLY A 350 -4.29 15.14 2.21
CA GLY A 350 -3.30 14.91 3.26
C GLY A 350 -3.88 14.33 4.56
N ALA A 351 -5.17 14.51 4.84
CA ALA A 351 -5.81 13.98 6.04
C ALA A 351 -6.17 12.49 5.87
N ILE A 352 -5.76 11.65 6.81
CA ILE A 352 -6.15 10.24 6.87
C ILE A 352 -7.36 10.12 7.80
N GLN A 353 -8.50 9.67 7.27
CA GLN A 353 -9.72 9.49 8.06
C GLN A 353 -9.70 8.18 8.83
N ASN A 354 -9.19 7.11 8.21
CA ASN A 354 -9.06 5.82 8.86
C ASN A 354 -7.87 5.04 8.32
N ILE A 355 -7.13 4.42 9.23
CA ILE A 355 -6.08 3.47 8.91
C ILE A 355 -6.30 2.20 9.71
N LYS A 356 -6.39 1.05 9.04
CA LYS A 356 -6.65 -0.25 9.65
C LYS A 356 -5.86 -1.36 8.98
N LEU A 357 -5.76 -2.49 9.66
CA LEU A 357 -5.17 -3.71 9.12
C LEU A 357 -6.27 -4.65 8.61
N VAL A 358 -6.06 -5.21 7.42
CA VAL A 358 -6.99 -6.15 6.79
C VAL A 358 -6.22 -7.39 6.34
N PRO A 359 -6.52 -8.58 6.88
CA PRO A 359 -5.86 -9.81 6.44
C PRO A 359 -6.43 -10.24 5.08
N SER A 360 -5.56 -10.79 4.22
CA SER A 360 -5.99 -11.46 2.99
C SER A 360 -6.86 -12.68 3.31
N ALA A 361 -7.75 -13.06 2.39
CA ALA A 361 -8.68 -14.17 2.57
C ALA A 361 -8.00 -15.49 2.92
N SER A 362 -6.77 -15.71 2.43
CA SER A 362 -6.00 -16.94 2.67
C SER A 362 -5.57 -17.10 4.12
N ILE A 363 -5.20 -16.02 4.81
CA ILE A 363 -4.71 -16.07 6.21
C ILE A 363 -5.76 -15.61 7.23
N ALA A 364 -6.87 -15.02 6.78
CA ALA A 364 -7.96 -14.60 7.66
C ALA A 364 -8.45 -15.72 8.62
N PRO A 365 -8.54 -17.01 8.19
CA PRO A 365 -8.89 -18.10 9.09
C PRO A 365 -7.93 -18.33 10.26
N PHE A 366 -6.72 -17.79 10.21
CA PHE A 366 -5.70 -17.89 11.26
C PHE A 366 -5.66 -16.68 12.18
N ILE A 367 -6.50 -15.68 11.97
CA ILE A 367 -6.51 -14.45 12.77
C ILE A 367 -7.80 -14.37 13.57
N THR A 368 -7.67 -14.43 14.89
CA THR A 368 -8.81 -14.30 15.81
C THR A 368 -9.21 -12.86 16.04
N SER A 369 -8.23 -11.96 16.11
CA SER A 369 -8.50 -10.53 16.34
C SER A 369 -7.35 -9.66 15.87
N ILE A 370 -7.72 -8.42 15.50
CA ILE A 370 -6.80 -7.31 15.29
C ILE A 370 -7.30 -6.16 16.17
N SER A 371 -6.43 -5.59 16.99
CA SER A 371 -6.78 -4.49 17.89
C SER A 371 -5.88 -3.27 17.65
N PRO A 372 -6.45 -2.07 17.51
CA PRO A 372 -7.88 -1.77 17.51
C PRO A 372 -8.56 -2.23 16.20
N ALA A 373 -9.73 -2.87 16.31
CA ALA A 373 -10.48 -3.40 15.16
C ALA A 373 -11.00 -2.30 14.22
N ALA A 374 -11.37 -1.15 14.78
CA ALA A 374 -11.80 0.02 14.01
C ALA A 374 -10.63 0.73 13.32
N GLY A 375 -9.38 0.41 13.68
CA GLY A 375 -8.21 1.15 13.26
C GLY A 375 -8.00 2.45 14.04
N TYR A 376 -7.25 3.37 13.44
CA TYR A 376 -6.94 4.70 13.97
C TYR A 376 -7.44 5.78 13.01
N GLY A 377 -7.84 6.92 13.53
CA GLY A 377 -8.23 8.10 12.77
C GLY A 377 -9.29 8.95 13.47
N PRO A 378 -9.50 10.19 13.00
CA PRO A 378 -8.71 10.88 11.97
C PRO A 378 -7.29 11.22 12.44
N LEU A 379 -6.32 11.21 11.49
CA LEU A 379 -4.92 11.55 11.73
C LEU A 379 -4.56 12.86 11.02
N ALA A 380 -3.83 13.73 11.72
CA ALA A 380 -3.33 14.95 11.12
C ALA A 380 -2.20 14.63 10.11
N GLY A 381 -2.29 15.20 8.91
CA GLY A 381 -1.30 14.96 7.87
C GLY A 381 0.04 15.71 8.06
N ASP A 382 0.10 16.66 8.99
CA ASP A 382 1.27 17.51 9.24
C ASP A 382 2.24 16.95 10.29
N THR A 383 1.94 15.78 10.86
CA THR A 383 2.75 15.08 11.87
C THR A 383 2.99 13.65 11.48
N GLU A 384 4.08 13.08 11.98
CA GLU A 384 4.33 11.64 11.87
C GLU A 384 3.55 10.90 12.96
N HIS A 385 2.99 9.73 12.60
CA HIS A 385 2.28 8.89 13.55
C HIS A 385 2.90 7.49 13.59
N THR A 386 3.05 6.97 14.81
CA THR A 386 3.45 5.58 15.06
C THR A 386 2.26 4.86 15.69
N LEU A 387 1.65 3.94 14.95
CA LEU A 387 0.42 3.26 15.33
C LEU A 387 0.72 1.80 15.69
N LYS A 388 0.24 1.38 16.84
CA LYS A 388 0.46 0.03 17.37
C LYS A 388 -0.78 -0.83 17.17
N PHE A 389 -0.65 -1.95 16.47
CA PHE A 389 -1.70 -2.95 16.34
C PHE A 389 -1.26 -4.25 17.01
N GLU A 390 -2.20 -4.92 17.67
CA GLU A 390 -2.02 -6.26 18.21
C GLU A 390 -2.81 -7.24 17.36
N VAL A 391 -2.12 -8.24 16.80
CA VAL A 391 -2.71 -9.29 15.98
C VAL A 391 -2.61 -10.60 16.72
N ARG A 392 -3.73 -11.27 16.93
CA ARG A 392 -3.79 -12.60 17.53
C ARG A 392 -3.99 -13.65 16.46
N PHE A 393 -2.99 -14.48 16.28
CA PHE A 393 -3.05 -15.67 15.44
C PHE A 393 -3.52 -16.87 16.24
N HIS A 394 -4.14 -17.83 15.55
CA HIS A 394 -4.48 -19.15 16.12
C HIS A 394 -4.29 -20.24 15.08
N GLY A 395 -4.00 -21.45 15.55
CA GLY A 395 -3.88 -22.62 14.69
C GLY A 395 -5.26 -23.17 14.30
N ILE A 396 -5.37 -23.60 13.05
CA ILE A 396 -6.56 -24.32 12.54
C ILE A 396 -6.38 -25.84 12.64
N PRO A 397 -7.44 -26.65 12.52
CA PRO A 397 -7.32 -28.11 12.53
C PRO A 397 -6.32 -28.60 11.49
N CYS A 398 -5.42 -29.49 11.93
CA CYS A 398 -4.44 -30.11 11.06
C CYS A 398 -5.09 -31.06 10.05
N LYS A 399 -4.38 -31.35 8.96
CA LYS A 399 -4.71 -32.38 7.95
C LYS A 399 -3.67 -33.50 8.00
N PRO A 400 -3.93 -34.64 7.33
CA PRO A 400 -2.93 -35.70 7.22
C PRO A 400 -1.61 -35.24 6.62
N GLU A 401 -1.64 -34.13 5.86
CA GLU A 401 -0.46 -33.48 5.29
C GLU A 401 -0.29 -32.08 5.85
N ALA A 402 0.97 -31.65 5.99
CA ALA A 402 1.26 -30.29 6.39
C ALA A 402 0.68 -29.27 5.39
N GLN A 403 0.11 -28.20 5.89
CA GLN A 403 -0.46 -27.13 5.09
C GLN A 403 0.45 -25.91 5.18
N VAL A 404 0.87 -25.38 4.04
CA VAL A 404 1.60 -24.09 3.96
C VAL A 404 0.68 -23.08 3.30
N VAL A 405 0.37 -22.01 4.02
CA VAL A 405 -0.53 -20.95 3.56
C VAL A 405 0.22 -19.63 3.57
N GLY A 406 0.26 -18.97 2.41
CA GLY A 406 0.82 -17.63 2.25
C GLY A 406 -0.28 -16.58 2.11
N GLY A 407 -0.02 -15.39 2.62
CA GLY A 407 -0.93 -14.25 2.51
C GLY A 407 -0.31 -12.95 2.98
N SER A 408 -1.14 -11.94 3.17
CA SER A 408 -0.73 -10.63 3.66
C SER A 408 -1.66 -10.09 4.74
N ILE A 409 -1.13 -9.21 5.57
CA ILE A 409 -1.91 -8.27 6.39
C ILE A 409 -1.68 -6.90 5.76
N ASP A 410 -2.71 -6.37 5.14
CA ASP A 410 -2.65 -5.13 4.37
C ASP A 410 -2.93 -3.92 5.29
N VAL A 411 -2.13 -2.87 5.16
CA VAL A 411 -2.41 -1.56 5.73
C VAL A 411 -3.31 -0.83 4.78
N VAL A 412 -4.54 -0.58 5.21
CA VAL A 412 -5.58 0.08 4.42
C VAL A 412 -5.82 1.48 4.97
N VAL A 413 -5.58 2.49 4.13
CA VAL A 413 -5.82 3.91 4.43
C VAL A 413 -6.95 4.41 3.56
N ASP A 414 -8.02 4.89 4.18
CA ASP A 414 -9.21 5.43 3.48
C ASP A 414 -9.70 4.55 2.32
N GLY A 415 -9.65 3.21 2.50
CA GLY A 415 -10.05 2.22 1.50
C GLY A 415 -8.95 1.76 0.54
N SER A 416 -7.75 2.38 0.54
CA SER A 416 -6.62 2.02 -0.31
C SER A 416 -5.57 1.21 0.44
N VAL A 417 -5.06 0.14 -0.18
CA VAL A 417 -3.90 -0.60 0.34
C VAL A 417 -2.64 0.21 0.06
N VAL A 418 -1.89 0.56 1.12
CA VAL A 418 -0.68 1.40 1.03
C VAL A 418 0.59 0.67 1.43
N ALA A 419 0.48 -0.37 2.25
CA ALA A 419 1.58 -1.24 2.65
C ALA A 419 1.04 -2.63 2.97
N ALA A 420 1.89 -3.64 3.03
CA ALA A 420 1.48 -4.99 3.37
C ALA A 420 2.60 -5.73 4.11
N LYS A 421 2.24 -6.47 5.15
CA LYS A 421 3.08 -7.45 5.80
C LYS A 421 2.84 -8.80 5.14
N ARG A 422 3.90 -9.49 4.73
CA ARG A 422 3.82 -10.87 4.22
C ARG A 422 3.79 -11.87 5.38
N VAL A 423 2.90 -12.85 5.31
CA VAL A 423 2.76 -13.89 6.33
C VAL A 423 2.74 -15.25 5.64
N GLN A 424 3.57 -16.15 6.11
CA GLN A 424 3.54 -17.57 5.75
C GLN A 424 3.25 -18.38 7.00
N ILE A 425 2.21 -19.23 6.95
CA ILE A 425 1.79 -20.06 8.08
C ILE A 425 1.89 -21.52 7.65
N THR A 426 2.61 -22.30 8.46
CA THR A 426 2.65 -23.75 8.34
C THR A 426 1.80 -24.37 9.43
N VAL A 427 0.77 -25.13 9.05
CA VAL A 427 0.04 -26.01 9.95
C VAL A 427 0.64 -27.41 9.77
N PRO A 428 1.31 -27.93 10.79
CA PRO A 428 1.90 -29.28 10.73
C PRO A 428 0.84 -30.34 10.42
N ALA A 429 1.28 -31.46 9.85
CA ALA A 429 0.41 -32.62 9.67
C ALA A 429 -0.14 -33.10 11.01
N CYS A 430 -1.35 -33.67 11.00
CA CYS A 430 -1.88 -34.31 12.20
C CYS A 430 -0.93 -35.40 12.67
N VAL A 431 -0.60 -35.40 13.98
CA VAL A 431 0.11 -36.50 14.58
C VAL A 431 -0.83 -37.69 14.62
N PRO A 432 -0.51 -38.83 14.01
CA PRO A 432 -1.31 -40.03 14.16
C PRO A 432 -1.42 -40.40 15.65
N LYS A 433 -2.61 -40.78 16.11
CA LYS A 433 -2.73 -41.38 17.47
C LYS A 433 -1.91 -42.67 17.47
N GLY A 434 -0.87 -42.74 18.29
CA GLY A 434 0.03 -43.89 18.26
C GLY A 434 1.17 -43.75 19.25
N PHE A 435 2.35 -44.01 18.78
CA PHE A 435 3.59 -44.03 19.58
C PHE A 435 4.46 -42.84 19.19
N VAL A 436 5.05 -42.18 20.19
CA VAL A 436 5.96 -41.06 20.00
C VAL A 436 7.31 -41.39 20.61
N TYR A 437 8.37 -41.18 19.81
CA TYR A 437 9.76 -41.34 20.25
C TYR A 437 10.46 -40.01 20.10
N ALA A 438 11.18 -39.55 21.11
CA ALA A 438 11.98 -38.35 21.08
C ALA A 438 13.46 -38.71 21.09
N VAL A 439 14.16 -38.48 20.00
CA VAL A 439 15.57 -38.82 19.82
C VAL A 439 16.39 -37.54 19.70
N LYS A 440 17.39 -37.38 20.56
CA LYS A 440 18.37 -36.31 20.43
C LYS A 440 19.34 -36.61 19.29
N PHE A 441 19.73 -35.61 18.51
CA PHE A 441 20.83 -35.75 17.55
C PHE A 441 21.90 -34.68 17.76
N ILE A 442 23.14 -35.03 17.45
CA ILE A 442 24.31 -34.13 17.48
C ILE A 442 25.14 -34.45 16.26
N CYS A 443 25.25 -33.49 15.35
CA CYS A 443 25.94 -33.65 14.06
C CYS A 443 26.93 -32.51 13.83
N GLY A 444 28.11 -32.82 13.31
CA GLY A 444 29.09 -31.81 12.90
C GLY A 444 30.23 -31.61 13.92
N THR A 445 30.91 -30.47 13.81
CA THR A 445 32.11 -30.17 14.58
C THR A 445 31.87 -28.99 15.52
N GLN A 446 32.22 -29.20 16.80
CA GLN A 446 32.43 -28.10 17.75
C GLN A 446 33.92 -27.74 17.71
N PRO A 447 34.31 -26.58 17.21
CA PRO A 447 35.70 -26.14 17.23
C PRO A 447 36.15 -25.83 18.68
N GLU A 448 37.45 -25.77 18.89
CA GLU A 448 38.01 -25.15 20.09
C GLU A 448 37.53 -23.70 20.18
N CYS A 449 37.09 -23.31 21.35
CA CYS A 449 36.76 -21.92 21.64
C CYS A 449 37.24 -21.54 23.04
N ASP A 450 37.66 -20.33 23.24
CA ASP A 450 38.01 -19.76 24.55
C ASP A 450 36.76 -19.57 25.43
N CYS A 451 35.56 -19.87 24.88
CA CYS A 451 34.30 -19.75 25.58
C CYS A 451 34.02 -21.02 26.44
N GLN A 452 33.74 -20.81 27.72
CA GLN A 452 33.35 -21.89 28.65
C GLN A 452 31.93 -22.39 28.46
N CYS A 453 31.16 -21.82 27.54
CA CYS A 453 29.72 -22.01 27.34
C CYS A 453 29.35 -22.67 26.00
N GLY A 454 30.24 -23.44 25.38
CA GLY A 454 29.89 -24.22 24.18
C GLY A 454 28.80 -25.26 24.49
N PRO A 455 27.88 -25.54 23.53
CA PRO A 455 26.79 -26.49 23.74
C PRO A 455 27.28 -27.94 23.99
N VAL A 456 28.45 -28.29 23.47
CA VAL A 456 29.19 -29.54 23.70
C VAL A 456 30.69 -29.25 23.76
N ARG A 457 31.47 -30.20 24.19
CA ARG A 457 32.94 -30.07 24.19
C ARG A 457 33.51 -29.99 22.77
N PRO A 458 34.68 -29.39 22.55
CA PRO A 458 35.36 -29.46 21.28
C PRO A 458 35.55 -30.90 20.79
N GLY A 459 35.17 -31.17 19.53
CA GLY A 459 35.19 -32.49 18.95
C GLY A 459 34.32 -32.62 17.70
N ARG A 460 34.31 -33.83 17.15
CA ARG A 460 33.47 -34.24 16.02
C ARG A 460 32.38 -35.16 16.52
N TYR A 461 31.16 -34.91 16.08
CA TYR A 461 29.98 -35.64 16.56
C TYR A 461 29.18 -36.16 15.36
N ALA A 462 28.69 -37.39 15.49
CA ALA A 462 27.73 -37.96 14.54
C ALA A 462 26.66 -38.74 15.30
N THR A 463 25.45 -38.66 14.78
CA THR A 463 24.29 -39.43 15.26
C THR A 463 23.71 -40.20 14.10
N GLU A 464 23.38 -41.46 14.37
CA GLU A 464 22.64 -42.35 13.50
C GLU A 464 21.40 -42.81 14.24
N ILE A 465 20.23 -42.61 13.67
CA ILE A 465 18.92 -43.00 14.23
C ILE A 465 18.36 -44.12 13.37
N ASN A 466 18.20 -45.28 13.98
CA ASN A 466 17.72 -46.48 13.31
C ASN A 466 16.27 -46.79 13.71
N LEU A 467 15.44 -47.07 12.75
CA LEU A 467 14.05 -47.49 12.90
C LEU A 467 13.89 -48.88 12.32
N LEU A 468 13.37 -49.81 13.14
CA LEU A 468 13.06 -51.17 12.69
C LEU A 468 11.57 -51.45 12.94
N ASN A 469 10.88 -51.88 11.90
CA ASN A 469 9.54 -52.44 11.99
C ASN A 469 9.62 -53.98 12.16
N PRO A 470 9.48 -54.52 13.40
CA PRO A 470 9.50 -55.96 13.62
C PRO A 470 8.15 -56.62 13.26
N GLY A 471 7.12 -55.85 13.00
CA GLY A 471 5.77 -56.32 12.75
C GLY A 471 5.55 -56.87 11.33
N SER A 472 4.37 -57.49 11.12
CA SER A 472 3.95 -58.06 9.84
C SER A 472 3.14 -57.13 8.96
N LYS A 473 2.95 -55.86 9.37
CA LYS A 473 2.24 -54.83 8.62
C LYS A 473 3.17 -53.64 8.40
N GLU A 474 2.89 -52.87 7.35
CA GLU A 474 3.53 -51.56 7.14
C GLU A 474 3.18 -50.58 8.25
N VAL A 475 4.10 -49.69 8.57
CA VAL A 475 3.97 -48.67 9.61
C VAL A 475 4.17 -47.28 8.98
N ASN A 476 3.22 -46.39 9.20
CA ASN A 476 3.37 -44.98 8.84
C ASN A 476 4.23 -44.29 9.89
N VAL A 477 5.29 -43.64 9.42
CA VAL A 477 6.25 -42.93 10.27
C VAL A 477 6.29 -41.47 9.85
N LEU A 478 5.99 -40.60 10.81
CA LEU A 478 6.18 -39.14 10.67
C LEU A 478 7.36 -38.72 11.54
N LYS A 479 8.37 -38.09 10.94
CA LYS A 479 9.55 -37.58 11.65
C LYS A 479 9.53 -36.05 11.60
N ARG A 480 9.71 -35.39 12.75
CA ARG A 480 9.82 -33.93 12.89
C ARG A 480 11.16 -33.56 13.47
N PHE A 481 11.88 -32.68 12.81
CA PHE A 481 13.23 -32.26 13.20
C PHE A 481 13.18 -30.89 13.87
N VAL A 482 13.53 -30.84 15.16
CA VAL A 482 13.49 -29.66 16.03
C VAL A 482 14.91 -29.25 16.42
N PRO A 483 15.59 -28.36 15.68
CA PRO A 483 16.95 -27.96 16.02
C PRO A 483 16.97 -26.98 17.20
N VAL A 484 17.87 -27.20 18.16
CA VAL A 484 18.18 -26.27 19.25
C VAL A 484 19.49 -25.52 19.01
N VAL A 485 20.40 -26.11 18.23
CA VAL A 485 21.57 -25.45 17.64
C VAL A 485 21.54 -25.73 16.14
N LEU A 486 21.63 -24.71 15.33
CA LEU A 486 21.59 -24.81 13.88
C LEU A 486 22.81 -24.13 13.28
N ALA A 487 23.64 -24.92 12.56
CA ALA A 487 24.90 -24.43 11.96
C ALA A 487 25.80 -23.64 12.94
N GLY A 488 25.94 -24.15 14.17
CA GLY A 488 26.75 -23.55 15.24
C GLY A 488 26.08 -22.43 16.02
N ALA A 489 24.91 -21.94 15.59
CA ALA A 489 24.19 -20.88 16.29
C ALA A 489 23.02 -21.43 17.13
N PRO A 490 22.76 -20.95 18.36
CA PRO A 490 21.60 -21.31 19.15
C PRO A 490 20.30 -20.90 18.46
N ALA A 491 19.44 -21.88 18.15
CA ALA A 491 18.11 -21.67 17.57
C ALA A 491 17.01 -21.66 18.65
N GLY A 492 17.15 -22.52 19.67
CA GLY A 492 16.26 -22.59 20.82
C GLY A 492 17.06 -22.41 22.11
N ARG A 493 16.95 -21.26 22.75
CA ARG A 493 17.58 -20.93 24.03
C ARG A 493 16.65 -20.02 24.82
N GLU A 494 16.43 -20.34 26.09
CA GLU A 494 15.56 -19.51 26.94
C GLU A 494 15.91 -18.02 26.86
N PRO A 495 14.88 -17.17 26.80
CA PRO A 495 13.44 -17.46 26.90
C PRO A 495 12.77 -17.85 25.57
N ARG A 496 13.51 -18.13 24.51
CA ARG A 496 12.95 -18.46 23.18
C ARG A 496 12.98 -19.97 22.92
N ALA A 497 11.80 -20.54 22.65
CA ALA A 497 11.66 -21.89 22.14
C ALA A 497 11.83 -21.94 20.61
N THR A 498 12.13 -23.12 20.09
CA THR A 498 12.14 -23.41 18.65
C THR A 498 11.14 -24.52 18.36
N GLY A 499 10.53 -24.49 17.14
CA GLY A 499 9.64 -25.53 16.66
C GLY A 499 10.27 -26.40 15.57
N PRO A 500 9.50 -27.36 15.00
CA PRO A 500 9.95 -28.18 13.88
C PRO A 500 10.35 -27.32 12.68
N ARG A 501 11.52 -27.66 12.07
CA ARG A 501 12.02 -27.01 10.86
C ARG A 501 11.93 -27.86 9.61
N ALA A 502 11.80 -29.18 9.79
CA ALA A 502 11.61 -30.11 8.70
C ALA A 502 10.71 -31.26 9.14
N GLU A 503 9.97 -31.80 8.20
CA GLU A 503 9.18 -33.02 8.36
C GLU A 503 9.57 -34.02 7.25
N ASP A 504 9.59 -35.30 7.61
CA ASP A 504 9.79 -36.41 6.70
C ASP A 504 8.77 -37.51 6.96
N LYS A 505 8.09 -38.00 5.93
CA LYS A 505 7.10 -39.08 6.02
C LYS A 505 7.58 -40.27 5.23
N ILE A 506 7.58 -41.41 5.88
CA ILE A 506 7.92 -42.67 5.23
C ILE A 506 6.90 -43.75 5.61
N VAL A 507 6.78 -44.74 4.76
CA VAL A 507 6.13 -46.00 5.10
C VAL A 507 7.24 -47.04 5.28
N LEU A 508 7.27 -47.67 6.46
CA LEU A 508 8.26 -48.70 6.79
C LEU A 508 7.63 -50.07 6.58
N PRO A 509 8.05 -50.84 5.56
CA PRO A 509 7.49 -52.15 5.29
C PRO A 509 7.66 -53.16 6.43
N PRO A 510 6.93 -54.29 6.43
CA PRO A 510 7.13 -55.37 7.36
C PRO A 510 8.58 -55.83 7.40
N HIS A 511 9.09 -56.12 8.59
CA HIS A 511 10.44 -56.67 8.81
C HIS A 511 11.57 -55.85 8.17
N SER A 512 11.37 -54.55 8.02
CA SER A 512 12.32 -53.64 7.39
C SER A 512 12.86 -52.62 8.36
N ALA A 513 14.06 -52.14 8.07
CA ALA A 513 14.70 -51.05 8.82
C ALA A 513 15.10 -49.88 7.90
N THR A 514 15.21 -48.72 8.49
CA THR A 514 15.76 -47.51 7.85
C THR A 514 16.62 -46.73 8.84
N MET A 515 17.42 -45.82 8.32
CA MET A 515 18.38 -45.05 9.09
C MET A 515 18.32 -43.57 8.69
N ASP A 516 18.36 -42.69 9.67
CA ASP A 516 18.65 -41.27 9.47
C ASP A 516 20.01 -40.96 10.10
N ASP A 517 20.99 -40.73 9.25
CA ASP A 517 22.33 -40.27 9.66
C ASP A 517 22.44 -38.75 9.63
N CYS A 518 23.57 -38.23 10.04
CA CYS A 518 23.84 -36.79 10.01
C CYS A 518 23.75 -36.17 8.60
N CYS A 519 24.02 -36.94 7.54
CA CYS A 519 23.88 -36.46 6.17
C CYS A 519 22.40 -36.26 5.84
N ARG A 520 21.54 -37.25 6.15
CA ARG A 520 20.09 -37.18 5.92
C ARG A 520 19.44 -36.09 6.77
N ILE A 521 19.83 -35.96 8.03
CA ILE A 521 19.33 -34.91 8.93
C ILE A 521 19.64 -33.52 8.39
N ASN A 522 20.87 -33.29 7.91
CA ASN A 522 21.26 -32.01 7.32
C ASN A 522 20.57 -31.74 5.99
N GLU A 523 20.41 -32.74 5.14
CA GLU A 523 19.64 -32.61 3.90
C GLU A 523 18.22 -32.10 4.18
N LEU A 524 17.54 -32.70 5.15
CA LEU A 524 16.18 -32.30 5.54
C LEU A 524 16.11 -30.88 6.15
N LEU A 525 17.07 -30.52 6.97
CA LEU A 525 17.08 -29.21 7.65
C LEU A 525 17.50 -28.05 6.74
N PHE A 526 18.36 -28.29 5.75
CA PHE A 526 18.95 -27.25 4.90
C PHE A 526 18.52 -27.35 3.42
N GLY A 527 17.82 -28.42 3.04
CA GLY A 527 17.28 -28.58 1.68
C GLY A 527 18.34 -28.83 0.59
N ALA A 528 19.59 -29.18 0.95
CA ALA A 528 20.68 -29.39 0.00
C ALA A 528 21.39 -30.72 0.27
N PRO A 529 21.39 -31.68 -0.70
CA PRO A 529 22.18 -32.90 -0.60
C PRO A 529 23.67 -32.56 -0.45
N GLY A 530 24.33 -33.14 0.58
CA GLY A 530 25.75 -32.92 0.82
C GLY A 530 26.12 -31.57 1.42
N ALA A 531 25.17 -30.86 2.02
CA ALA A 531 25.46 -29.66 2.80
C ALA A 531 26.52 -29.98 3.88
N SER A 532 27.57 -29.20 3.88
CA SER A 532 28.79 -29.43 4.69
C SER A 532 28.45 -29.69 6.16
N LEU A 533 28.84 -30.87 6.65
CA LEU A 533 28.76 -31.29 8.04
C LEU A 533 29.74 -30.53 8.97
N SER A 534 30.34 -29.43 8.49
CA SER A 534 31.38 -28.72 9.24
C SER A 534 30.85 -27.97 10.46
N ALA A 535 29.61 -27.51 10.43
CA ALA A 535 29.06 -26.73 11.53
C ALA A 535 28.16 -27.60 12.43
N LEU A 536 28.30 -27.41 13.74
CA LEU A 536 27.55 -28.16 14.75
C LEU A 536 26.05 -27.92 14.66
N THR A 537 25.26 -28.99 14.54
CA THR A 537 23.80 -28.98 14.59
C THR A 537 23.31 -29.95 15.66
N ILE A 538 22.51 -29.45 16.59
CA ILE A 538 21.96 -30.22 17.71
C ILE A 538 20.44 -30.02 17.71
N GLY A 539 19.71 -31.10 17.95
CA GLY A 539 18.26 -31.03 18.06
C GLY A 539 17.62 -32.31 18.53
N PHE A 540 16.32 -32.37 18.28
CA PHE A 540 15.52 -33.57 18.53
C PHE A 540 14.83 -33.99 17.24
N VAL A 541 14.68 -35.30 17.05
CA VAL A 541 13.76 -35.90 16.10
C VAL A 541 12.60 -36.47 16.89
N GLU A 542 11.41 -35.93 16.69
CA GLU A 542 10.15 -36.48 17.16
C GLU A 542 9.64 -37.44 16.09
N ILE A 543 9.58 -38.71 16.43
CA ILE A 543 9.12 -39.79 15.54
C ILE A 543 7.76 -40.26 16.03
N THR A 544 6.74 -40.13 15.18
CA THR A 544 5.39 -40.58 15.46
C THR A 544 5.02 -41.74 14.53
N THR A 545 4.46 -42.79 15.10
CA THR A 545 4.06 -43.98 14.35
C THR A 545 2.67 -44.45 14.80
N ASP A 546 1.96 -45.12 13.89
CA ASP A 546 0.66 -45.74 14.17
C ASP A 546 0.78 -47.07 14.93
N THR A 547 1.96 -47.68 14.94
CA THR A 547 2.27 -48.96 15.59
C THR A 547 3.62 -48.83 16.30
N ASP A 548 3.81 -49.58 17.38
CA ASP A 548 5.09 -49.63 18.11
C ASP A 548 6.20 -50.22 17.22
N ILE A 549 7.35 -49.55 17.18
CA ILE A 549 8.54 -49.93 16.41
C ILE A 549 9.77 -49.89 17.32
N VAL A 550 10.87 -50.48 16.88
CA VAL A 550 12.15 -50.36 17.59
C VAL A 550 12.88 -49.12 17.04
N VAL A 551 13.21 -48.20 17.97
CA VAL A 551 14.00 -47.00 17.65
C VAL A 551 15.28 -47.05 18.49
N THR A 552 16.43 -46.93 17.78
CA THR A 552 17.74 -46.84 18.45
C THR A 552 18.51 -45.63 17.92
N ALA A 553 19.30 -45.01 18.78
CA ALA A 553 20.23 -43.97 18.41
C ALA A 553 21.67 -44.40 18.71
N VAL A 554 22.56 -44.18 17.75
CA VAL A 554 24.00 -44.42 17.92
C VAL A 554 24.68 -43.05 17.90
N TYR A 555 25.38 -42.73 18.96
CA TYR A 555 26.15 -41.49 19.11
C TYR A 555 27.62 -41.79 18.99
N THR A 556 28.29 -41.12 18.09
CA THR A 556 29.73 -41.20 17.89
C THR A 556 30.38 -39.87 18.18
N ALA A 557 31.42 -39.83 18.97
CA ALA A 557 32.20 -38.65 19.24
C ALA A 557 33.70 -38.94 19.18
N SER A 558 34.49 -38.02 18.62
CA SER A 558 35.93 -38.03 18.61
C SER A 558 36.51 -36.67 18.94
N GLY A 559 37.75 -36.62 19.46
CA GLY A 559 38.50 -35.39 19.56
C GLY A 559 38.78 -34.75 18.18
N LEU A 560 39.17 -33.51 18.16
CA LEU A 560 39.51 -32.78 16.90
C LEU A 560 40.73 -33.40 16.25
N ASP A 561 41.63 -33.98 17.02
CA ASP A 561 42.87 -34.68 16.60
C ASP A 561 42.62 -36.13 16.10
N ALA A 562 41.35 -36.57 16.13
CA ALA A 562 40.92 -37.92 15.79
C ALA A 562 41.53 -39.05 16.68
N ALA A 563 42.16 -38.71 17.80
CA ALA A 563 42.70 -39.66 18.75
C ALA A 563 41.61 -40.20 19.65
N GLY A 564 41.09 -41.38 19.31
CA GLY A 564 40.01 -42.08 20.07
C GLY A 564 38.61 -41.74 19.56
N VAL A 565 37.76 -42.77 19.58
CA VAL A 565 36.31 -42.67 19.24
C VAL A 565 35.53 -43.24 20.39
N SER A 566 34.54 -42.47 20.86
CA SER A 566 33.52 -42.94 21.78
C SER A 566 32.25 -43.26 21.00
N ILE A 567 31.65 -44.42 21.31
CA ILE A 567 30.37 -44.87 20.73
C ILE A 567 29.42 -45.17 21.89
N ASP A 568 28.22 -44.62 21.81
CA ASP A 568 27.11 -44.91 22.71
C ASP A 568 25.90 -45.35 21.91
N VAL A 569 25.17 -46.36 22.38
CA VAL A 569 23.96 -46.90 21.73
C VAL A 569 22.81 -46.84 22.71
N GLN A 570 21.80 -46.08 22.34
CA GLN A 570 20.59 -45.88 23.14
C GLN A 570 19.36 -46.47 22.45
N GLN A 571 18.62 -47.34 23.19
CA GLN A 571 17.26 -47.70 22.78
C GLN A 571 16.30 -46.59 23.26
N VAL A 572 15.49 -46.08 22.37
CA VAL A 572 14.54 -44.99 22.66
C VAL A 572 13.17 -45.60 22.96
N THR A 573 12.65 -45.29 24.16
CA THR A 573 11.34 -45.80 24.60
C THR A 573 10.21 -44.94 24.02
N ALA A 574 9.18 -45.60 23.52
CA ALA A 574 7.96 -44.95 23.07
C ALA A 574 7.14 -44.36 24.21
N HIS A 575 6.55 -43.20 23.96
CA HIS A 575 5.43 -42.67 24.73
C HIS A 575 4.15 -42.84 23.93
N ARG A 576 3.05 -43.22 24.57
CA ARG A 576 1.73 -43.21 23.89
C ARG A 576 1.25 -41.77 23.78
N ALA A 577 0.90 -41.33 22.54
CA ALA A 577 0.35 -40.01 22.22
C ALA A 577 -1.13 -39.90 22.64
#